data_8f89cc544c4dabc2e8d570eac332d698
#
_entry.id   8f89cc544c4dabc2e8d570eac332d698
#
_cell.length_a   1.000
_cell.length_b   1.000
_cell.length_c   1.000
_cell.angle_alpha   90.00
_cell.angle_beta   90.00
_cell.angle_gamma   90.00
#
_symmetry.space_group_name_H-M   'P 1'
#
loop_
_entity.id
_entity.type
_entity.pdbx_description
1 polymer ?
#
loop_
_entity_poly.entity_id
_entity_poly.type
_entity_poly.pdbx_seq_one_letter_code
_entity_poly.pdbx_strand_id
1 'polypeptide(L)'
;MAEEKGRNLGGSNFSKTDSLHKDYWATPQEVVDGLLRYATVKGIVPEGLPLLDVCASEQNKKCERFITEQQDTLATPWGDNNLCWLNPPYSNVQPFLNKAVAEAANGNYTVALLKNDCSTKWFHYAAKNAIAVVYIMLGRIGFVSALSGESVGGNNFSSVAFIFGPGHKGLRSLYVTKQKLGELSKDGND
;
A
#
# COMPACT_ATOMS: atom_id res chain seq x y z
N MET A 1 -12.17 57.82 15.67
CA MET A 1 -12.89 56.55 15.38
C MET A 1 -12.06 55.80 14.36
N ALA A 2 -11.34 54.76 14.80
CA ALA A 2 -10.50 53.92 13.96
C ALA A 2 -11.18 52.54 13.88
N GLU A 3 -11.56 52.12 12.67
CA GLU A 3 -12.17 50.81 12.42
C GLU A 3 -11.10 49.70 12.51
N GLU A 4 -11.31 48.77 13.42
CA GLU A 4 -10.54 47.53 13.52
C GLU A 4 -10.97 46.56 12.39
N LYS A 5 -10.06 46.33 11.43
CA LYS A 5 -10.21 45.26 10.45
C LYS A 5 -9.92 43.93 11.12
N GLY A 6 -10.96 43.15 11.37
CA GLY A 6 -10.87 41.77 11.85
C GLY A 6 -10.07 40.88 10.90
N ARG A 7 -9.01 40.25 11.43
CA ARG A 7 -8.24 39.20 10.75
C ARG A 7 -9.08 37.91 10.67
N ASN A 8 -9.47 37.55 9.47
CA ASN A 8 -10.10 36.26 9.18
C ASN A 8 -9.04 35.17 9.38
N LEU A 9 -9.08 34.46 10.50
CA LEU A 9 -8.28 33.28 10.74
C LEU A 9 -8.85 32.17 9.88
N GLY A 10 -8.09 31.80 8.84
CA GLY A 10 -8.45 30.73 7.89
C GLY A 10 -8.79 29.44 8.62
N GLY A 11 -10.04 29.03 8.46
CA GLY A 11 -10.51 27.74 8.93
C GLY A 11 -9.74 26.61 8.24
N SER A 12 -9.15 25.72 9.02
CA SER A 12 -8.57 24.50 8.56
C SER A 12 -9.68 23.65 7.90
N ASN A 13 -9.65 23.54 6.59
CA ASN A 13 -10.49 22.58 5.85
C ASN A 13 -10.03 21.16 6.18
N PHE A 14 -10.44 20.64 7.35
CA PHE A 14 -10.44 19.21 7.58
C PHE A 14 -11.47 18.60 6.64
N SER A 15 -11.00 17.82 5.67
CA SER A 15 -11.87 17.02 4.81
C SER A 15 -12.80 16.18 5.67
N LYS A 16 -14.10 16.50 5.66
CA LYS A 16 -15.18 15.73 6.27
C LYS A 16 -15.52 14.51 5.41
N THR A 17 -14.52 13.74 5.00
CA THR A 17 -14.76 12.42 4.43
C THR A 17 -15.02 11.50 5.59
N ASP A 18 -16.24 10.96 5.65
CA ASP A 18 -16.70 10.05 6.69
C ASP A 18 -15.67 8.93 6.90
N SER A 19 -15.32 8.61 8.15
CA SER A 19 -14.30 7.62 8.48
C SER A 19 -14.56 6.24 7.88
N LEU A 20 -15.84 5.89 7.67
CA LEU A 20 -16.32 4.67 7.01
C LEU A 20 -15.93 4.57 5.53
N HIS A 21 -15.72 5.67 4.82
CA HIS A 21 -15.36 5.64 3.40
C HIS A 21 -13.85 5.54 3.14
N LYS A 22 -13.00 5.77 4.13
CA LYS A 22 -11.52 5.77 3.95
C LYS A 22 -10.92 4.38 3.79
N ASP A 23 -11.57 3.36 4.32
CA ASP A 23 -11.11 1.98 4.22
C ASP A 23 -11.54 1.30 2.89
N TYR A 24 -12.36 1.97 2.07
CA TYR A 24 -12.80 1.51 0.75
C TYR A 24 -12.04 2.17 -0.43
N TRP A 25 -10.85 2.68 -0.17
CA TRP A 25 -10.02 3.25 -1.22
C TRP A 25 -9.19 2.16 -1.90
N ALA A 26 -9.39 2.02 -3.20
CA ALA A 26 -8.63 1.10 -4.03
C ALA A 26 -7.40 1.77 -4.64
N THR A 27 -6.29 1.06 -4.66
CA THR A 27 -5.09 1.48 -5.40
C THR A 27 -5.33 1.29 -6.90
N PRO A 28 -4.98 2.25 -7.77
CA PRO A 28 -5.02 2.04 -9.22
C PRO A 28 -4.17 0.82 -9.63
N GLN A 29 -4.65 0.02 -10.59
CA GLN A 29 -3.98 -1.20 -11.03
C GLN A 29 -2.55 -0.91 -11.51
N GLU A 30 -2.34 0.15 -12.28
CA GLU A 30 -1.02 0.58 -12.77
C GLU A 30 0.02 0.79 -11.65
N VAL A 31 -0.42 1.24 -10.47
CA VAL A 31 0.47 1.44 -9.31
C VAL A 31 0.82 0.10 -8.69
N VAL A 32 -0.14 -0.82 -8.60
CA VAL A 32 0.08 -2.18 -8.09
C VAL A 32 1.08 -2.91 -8.97
N ASP A 33 0.79 -3.01 -10.27
CA ASP A 33 1.64 -3.71 -11.25
C ASP A 33 3.04 -3.09 -11.31
N GLY A 34 3.12 -1.76 -11.31
CA GLY A 34 4.39 -1.05 -11.29
C GLY A 34 5.22 -1.34 -10.03
N LEU A 35 4.62 -1.40 -8.84
CA LEU A 35 5.32 -1.71 -7.59
C LEU A 35 5.79 -3.17 -7.54
N LEU A 36 4.93 -4.12 -7.95
CA LEU A 36 5.28 -5.53 -8.00
C LEU A 36 6.43 -5.76 -9.00
N ARG A 37 6.32 -5.19 -10.19
CA ARG A 37 7.39 -5.26 -11.22
C ARG A 37 8.68 -4.59 -10.73
N TYR A 38 8.58 -3.42 -10.07
CA TYR A 38 9.75 -2.74 -9.52
C TYR A 38 10.49 -3.60 -8.50
N ALA A 39 9.75 -4.25 -7.59
CA ALA A 39 10.33 -5.13 -6.58
C ALA A 39 11.10 -6.30 -7.22
N THR A 40 10.56 -6.88 -8.29
CA THR A 40 11.18 -7.98 -9.05
C THR A 40 12.43 -7.50 -9.81
N VAL A 41 12.33 -6.42 -10.57
CA VAL A 41 13.47 -5.85 -11.34
C VAL A 41 14.61 -5.43 -10.44
N LYS A 42 14.32 -5.00 -9.19
CA LYS A 42 15.35 -4.67 -8.18
C LYS A 42 15.93 -5.89 -7.47
N GLY A 43 15.50 -7.10 -7.84
CA GLY A 43 15.97 -8.34 -7.22
C GLY A 43 15.62 -8.46 -5.74
N ILE A 44 14.52 -7.83 -5.31
CA ILE A 44 13.98 -7.98 -3.95
C ILE A 44 13.06 -9.18 -3.87
N VAL A 45 12.23 -9.36 -4.89
CA VAL A 45 11.28 -10.45 -5.03
C VAL A 45 11.71 -11.32 -6.21
N PRO A 46 11.74 -12.66 -6.06
CA PRO A 46 11.97 -13.58 -7.18
C PRO A 46 10.92 -13.42 -8.28
N GLU A 47 11.31 -13.70 -9.52
CA GLU A 47 10.37 -13.76 -10.64
C GLU A 47 9.50 -15.03 -10.57
N GLY A 48 8.32 -14.96 -11.17
CA GLY A 48 7.45 -16.14 -11.39
C GLY A 48 6.65 -16.59 -10.17
N LEU A 49 6.67 -15.85 -9.06
CA LEU A 49 5.82 -16.16 -7.92
C LEU A 49 4.34 -15.92 -8.26
N PRO A 50 3.43 -16.85 -7.89
CA PRO A 50 2.00 -16.66 -8.08
C PRO A 50 1.49 -15.47 -7.25
N LEU A 51 0.73 -14.56 -7.89
CA LEU A 51 0.19 -13.36 -7.23
C LEU A 51 -1.04 -13.70 -6.37
N LEU A 52 -1.13 -13.08 -5.20
CA LEU A 52 -2.26 -13.16 -4.27
C LEU A 52 -2.57 -11.78 -3.70
N ASP A 53 -3.80 -11.28 -3.89
CA ASP A 53 -4.28 -10.08 -3.18
C ASP A 53 -4.86 -10.49 -1.83
N VAL A 54 -4.17 -10.15 -0.75
CA VAL A 54 -4.50 -10.62 0.59
C VAL A 54 -5.46 -9.71 1.35
N CYS A 55 -5.91 -8.61 0.75
CA CYS A 55 -6.83 -7.66 1.40
C CYS A 55 -7.75 -7.02 0.36
N ALA A 56 -8.65 -7.81 -0.21
CA ALA A 56 -9.46 -7.45 -1.35
C ALA A 56 -10.97 -7.55 -1.12
N SER A 57 -11.73 -7.04 -2.04
CA SER A 57 -13.13 -7.36 -2.26
C SER A 57 -13.31 -7.80 -3.72
N GLU A 58 -14.48 -8.35 -4.06
CA GLU A 58 -14.80 -8.70 -5.45
C GLU A 58 -14.66 -7.51 -6.42
N GLN A 59 -14.90 -6.29 -5.93
CA GLN A 59 -14.90 -5.07 -6.73
C GLN A 59 -13.50 -4.44 -6.87
N ASN A 60 -12.58 -4.68 -5.92
CA ASN A 60 -11.28 -4.00 -5.88
C ASN A 60 -10.07 -4.93 -6.00
N LYS A 61 -10.29 -6.24 -6.14
CA LYS A 61 -9.22 -7.23 -6.30
C LYS A 61 -8.22 -6.86 -7.38
N LYS A 62 -6.95 -7.16 -7.13
CA LYS A 62 -5.83 -6.81 -8.02
C LYS A 62 -5.34 -7.99 -8.85
N CYS A 63 -5.80 -9.19 -8.55
CA CYS A 63 -5.52 -10.40 -9.32
C CYS A 63 -6.66 -11.42 -9.12
N GLU A 64 -6.59 -12.55 -9.84
CA GLU A 64 -7.60 -13.61 -9.78
C GLU A 64 -7.67 -14.30 -8.42
N ARG A 65 -6.50 -14.49 -7.77
CA ARG A 65 -6.41 -15.09 -6.44
C ARG A 65 -6.44 -14.00 -5.38
N PHE A 66 -7.44 -14.01 -4.53
CA PHE A 66 -7.59 -12.97 -3.51
C PHE A 66 -8.31 -13.49 -2.26
N ILE A 67 -8.13 -12.77 -1.16
CA ILE A 67 -8.78 -13.03 0.13
C ILE A 67 -9.68 -11.85 0.44
N THR A 68 -10.96 -12.13 0.67
CA THR A 68 -11.98 -11.13 1.02
C THR A 68 -12.02 -10.84 2.52
N GLU A 69 -12.70 -9.76 2.90
CA GLU A 69 -12.95 -9.42 4.29
C GLU A 69 -13.72 -10.55 5.01
N GLN A 70 -14.69 -11.18 4.33
CA GLN A 70 -15.48 -12.30 4.88
C GLN A 70 -14.64 -13.54 5.17
N GLN A 71 -13.58 -13.76 4.40
CA GLN A 71 -12.63 -14.86 4.61
C GLN A 71 -11.65 -14.57 5.75
N ASP A 72 -11.51 -13.30 6.14
CA ASP A 72 -10.57 -12.82 7.15
C ASP A 72 -9.10 -13.19 6.86
N THR A 73 -8.39 -12.29 6.22
CA THR A 73 -6.98 -12.50 5.86
C THR A 73 -6.07 -12.78 7.06
N LEU A 74 -6.46 -12.33 8.26
CA LEU A 74 -5.67 -12.57 9.48
C LEU A 74 -5.80 -14.02 9.95
N ALA A 75 -6.96 -14.65 9.74
CA ALA A 75 -7.23 -16.03 10.08
C ALA A 75 -6.88 -17.01 8.93
N THR A 76 -7.00 -16.56 7.67
CA THR A 76 -6.78 -17.41 6.50
C THR A 76 -5.28 -17.58 6.22
N PRO A 77 -4.77 -18.82 5.99
CA PRO A 77 -3.42 -19.04 5.48
C PRO A 77 -3.26 -18.47 4.07
N TRP A 78 -2.13 -17.82 3.80
CA TRP A 78 -1.85 -17.28 2.46
C TRP A 78 -1.23 -18.30 1.51
N GLY A 79 -0.94 -19.53 1.99
CA GLY A 79 -0.21 -20.55 1.26
C GLY A 79 1.29 -20.28 1.22
N ASP A 80 2.00 -20.98 0.32
CA ASP A 80 3.45 -20.95 0.26
C ASP A 80 3.95 -20.32 -1.04
N ASN A 81 5.09 -19.61 -0.95
CA ASN A 81 5.82 -19.07 -2.09
C ASN A 81 4.96 -18.19 -3.02
N ASN A 82 4.18 -17.28 -2.45
CA ASN A 82 3.39 -16.31 -3.21
C ASN A 82 4.04 -14.92 -3.18
N LEU A 83 3.75 -14.11 -4.20
CA LEU A 83 3.89 -12.67 -4.17
C LEU A 83 2.54 -12.08 -3.72
N CYS A 84 2.50 -11.55 -2.50
CA CYS A 84 1.29 -11.03 -1.90
C CYS A 84 1.22 -9.51 -2.06
N TRP A 85 0.08 -9.02 -2.55
CA TRP A 85 -0.28 -7.60 -2.50
C TRP A 85 -1.08 -7.33 -1.23
N LEU A 86 -0.68 -6.31 -0.47
CA LEU A 86 -1.35 -5.91 0.77
C LEU A 86 -1.60 -4.40 0.77
N ASN A 87 -2.87 -4.00 0.71
CA ASN A 87 -3.32 -2.63 1.00
C ASN A 87 -4.33 -2.70 2.15
N PRO A 88 -3.86 -2.68 3.41
CA PRO A 88 -4.73 -2.92 4.56
C PRO A 88 -5.58 -1.70 4.88
N PRO A 89 -6.69 -1.85 5.64
CA PRO A 89 -7.43 -0.73 6.19
C PRO A 89 -6.51 0.12 7.08
N TYR A 90 -6.45 1.41 6.80
CA TYR A 90 -5.54 2.34 7.50
C TYR A 90 -5.97 2.66 8.93
N SER A 91 -7.18 2.27 9.31
CA SER A 91 -7.67 2.36 10.70
C SER A 91 -6.94 1.42 11.66
N ASN A 92 -6.47 0.25 11.20
CA ASN A 92 -5.80 -0.76 12.02
C ASN A 92 -4.76 -1.57 11.24
N VAL A 93 -3.63 -0.96 10.90
CA VAL A 93 -2.57 -1.55 10.07
C VAL A 93 -1.78 -2.66 10.77
N GLN A 94 -1.56 -2.56 12.09
CA GLN A 94 -0.60 -3.40 12.81
C GLN A 94 -0.84 -4.91 12.70
N PRO A 95 -2.07 -5.46 12.82
CA PRO A 95 -2.31 -6.90 12.67
C PRO A 95 -1.91 -7.44 11.30
N PHE A 96 -2.15 -6.68 10.23
CA PHE A 96 -1.79 -7.06 8.86
C PHE A 96 -0.28 -7.12 8.65
N LEU A 97 0.46 -6.19 9.26
CA LEU A 97 1.93 -6.23 9.23
C LEU A 97 2.48 -7.44 10.00
N ASN A 98 1.89 -7.75 11.16
CA ASN A 98 2.27 -8.95 11.92
C ASN A 98 2.05 -10.21 11.08
N LYS A 99 0.92 -10.30 10.37
CA LYS A 99 0.60 -11.41 9.47
C LYS A 99 1.61 -11.49 8.32
N ALA A 100 1.91 -10.39 7.63
CA ALA A 100 2.88 -10.34 6.54
C ALA A 100 4.29 -10.82 6.98
N VAL A 101 4.72 -10.42 8.17
CA VAL A 101 5.99 -10.88 8.76
C VAL A 101 5.96 -12.39 9.06
N ALA A 102 4.86 -12.90 9.62
CA ALA A 102 4.71 -14.32 9.91
C ALA A 102 4.69 -15.17 8.62
N GLU A 103 4.00 -14.71 7.58
CA GLU A 103 3.89 -15.40 6.30
C GLU A 103 5.21 -15.45 5.50
N ALA A 104 6.18 -14.61 5.82
CA ALA A 104 7.54 -14.70 5.25
C ALA A 104 8.21 -16.06 5.56
N ALA A 105 7.86 -16.70 6.68
CA ALA A 105 8.35 -18.05 7.01
C ALA A 105 7.87 -19.13 6.04
N ASN A 106 6.74 -18.90 5.36
CA ASN A 106 6.17 -19.77 4.33
C ASN A 106 6.71 -19.45 2.91
N GLY A 107 7.79 -18.65 2.81
CA GLY A 107 8.36 -18.24 1.53
C GLY A 107 7.59 -17.12 0.83
N ASN A 108 6.56 -16.55 1.45
CA ASN A 108 5.77 -15.47 0.86
C ASN A 108 6.53 -14.14 0.88
N TYR A 109 6.46 -13.42 -0.24
CA TYR A 109 6.89 -12.03 -0.35
C TYR A 109 5.66 -11.13 -0.34
N THR A 110 5.62 -10.12 0.53
CA THR A 110 4.48 -9.22 0.64
C THR A 110 4.90 -7.79 0.31
N VAL A 111 4.26 -7.17 -0.69
CA VAL A 111 4.36 -5.75 -0.99
C VAL A 111 3.20 -5.05 -0.33
N ALA A 112 3.47 -4.31 0.76
CA ALA A 112 2.46 -3.61 1.56
C ALA A 112 2.50 -2.11 1.26
N LEU A 113 1.43 -1.57 0.67
CA LEU A 113 1.29 -0.14 0.40
C LEU A 113 0.71 0.57 1.63
N LEU A 114 1.44 1.55 2.15
CA LEU A 114 1.12 2.24 3.39
C LEU A 114 1.28 3.76 3.25
N LYS A 115 0.76 4.51 4.21
CA LYS A 115 1.06 5.94 4.36
C LYS A 115 2.52 6.12 4.75
N ASN A 116 3.18 7.14 4.22
CA ASN A 116 4.52 7.49 4.64
C ASN A 116 4.46 8.38 5.90
N ASP A 117 4.28 7.74 7.04
CA ASP A 117 4.22 8.40 8.35
C ASP A 117 5.18 7.72 9.33
N CYS A 118 6.43 8.19 9.32
CA CYS A 118 7.50 7.64 10.14
C CYS A 118 7.36 7.94 11.65
N SER A 119 6.36 8.71 12.06
CA SER A 119 6.09 9.00 13.47
C SER A 119 5.30 7.88 14.18
N THR A 120 4.77 6.92 13.43
CA THR A 120 3.88 5.88 13.95
C THR A 120 4.63 4.62 14.42
N LYS A 121 4.04 3.93 15.41
CA LYS A 121 4.61 2.66 15.91
C LYS A 121 4.61 1.57 14.85
N TRP A 122 3.57 1.49 14.02
CA TRP A 122 3.49 0.50 12.96
C TRP A 122 4.53 0.74 11.85
N PHE A 123 4.88 2.02 11.55
CA PHE A 123 5.95 2.32 10.59
C PHE A 123 7.31 1.84 11.12
N HIS A 124 7.60 2.10 12.40
CA HIS A 124 8.80 1.58 13.05
C HIS A 124 8.86 0.05 13.01
N TYR A 125 7.73 -0.61 13.30
CA TYR A 125 7.64 -2.07 13.21
C TYR A 125 7.90 -2.58 11.79
N ALA A 126 7.27 -1.96 10.78
CA ALA A 126 7.48 -2.30 9.38
C ALA A 126 8.95 -2.13 8.97
N ALA A 127 9.57 -0.99 9.31
CA ALA A 127 10.97 -0.72 9.00
C ALA A 127 11.95 -1.71 9.65
N LYS A 128 11.61 -2.23 10.84
CA LYS A 128 12.42 -3.22 11.54
C LYS A 128 12.34 -4.63 10.93
N ASN A 129 11.20 -4.98 10.33
CA ASN A 129 10.92 -6.36 9.90
C ASN A 129 10.90 -6.53 8.37
N ALA A 130 10.80 -5.45 7.60
CA ALA A 130 10.82 -5.51 6.14
C ALA A 130 12.25 -5.71 5.59
N ILE A 131 12.34 -6.38 4.45
CA ILE A 131 13.60 -6.55 3.70
C ILE A 131 13.90 -5.34 2.81
N ALA A 132 12.85 -4.59 2.41
CA ALA A 132 13.01 -3.34 1.67
C ALA A 132 11.88 -2.36 1.96
N VAL A 133 12.16 -1.07 1.75
CA VAL A 133 11.20 0.02 1.70
C VAL A 133 11.36 0.77 0.38
N VAL A 134 10.25 1.03 -0.30
CA VAL A 134 10.19 1.78 -1.57
C VAL A 134 9.46 3.10 -1.31
N TYR A 135 10.17 4.20 -1.39
CA TYR A 135 9.61 5.55 -1.31
C TYR A 135 9.08 5.98 -2.68
N ILE A 136 7.78 6.31 -2.75
CA ILE A 136 7.14 6.78 -3.99
C ILE A 136 7.28 8.30 -4.04
N MET A 137 8.04 8.77 -5.02
CA MET A 137 8.43 10.17 -5.16
C MET A 137 7.71 10.85 -6.34
N LEU A 138 7.75 12.18 -6.35
CA LEU A 138 7.27 13.04 -7.44
C LEU A 138 5.82 12.74 -7.85
N GLY A 139 4.95 12.73 -6.87
CA GLY A 139 3.50 12.57 -7.03
C GLY A 139 2.87 11.73 -5.94
N ARG A 140 1.60 12.02 -5.64
CA ARG A 140 0.79 11.23 -4.73
C ARG A 140 0.00 10.19 -5.53
N ILE A 141 -0.24 9.03 -4.93
CA ILE A 141 -1.15 8.05 -5.50
C ILE A 141 -2.57 8.63 -5.40
N GLY A 142 -3.23 8.79 -6.54
CA GLY A 142 -4.67 9.06 -6.56
C GLY A 142 -5.40 7.75 -6.34
N PHE A 143 -6.00 7.57 -5.18
CA PHE A 143 -6.85 6.42 -4.92
C PHE A 143 -8.18 6.57 -5.66
N VAL A 144 -8.82 5.46 -5.94
CA VAL A 144 -10.17 5.40 -6.51
C VAL A 144 -11.14 4.81 -5.49
N SER A 145 -12.39 5.22 -5.56
CA SER A 145 -13.44 4.57 -4.77
C SER A 145 -13.64 3.14 -5.26
N ALA A 146 -13.54 2.17 -4.37
CA ALA A 146 -13.84 0.77 -4.69
C ALA A 146 -15.30 0.56 -5.11
N LEU A 147 -16.20 1.49 -4.77
CA LEU A 147 -17.63 1.41 -5.08
C LEU A 147 -17.98 2.07 -6.40
N SER A 148 -17.41 3.24 -6.72
CA SER A 148 -17.78 4.01 -7.93
C SER A 148 -16.71 3.98 -9.02
N GLY A 149 -15.48 3.55 -8.73
CA GLY A 149 -14.34 3.65 -9.65
C GLY A 149 -13.82 5.07 -9.87
N GLU A 150 -14.47 6.07 -9.28
CA GLU A 150 -14.11 7.47 -9.45
C GLU A 150 -12.87 7.85 -8.61
N SER A 151 -12.09 8.78 -9.11
CA SER A 151 -10.94 9.31 -8.37
C SER A 151 -11.39 9.96 -7.07
N VAL A 152 -10.86 9.47 -5.96
CA VAL A 152 -11.08 10.06 -4.64
C VAL A 152 -10.08 11.20 -4.45
N GLY A 153 -10.57 12.44 -4.54
CA GLY A 153 -9.76 13.62 -4.24
C GLY A 153 -9.33 13.64 -2.78
N GLY A 154 -8.16 14.27 -2.49
CA GLY A 154 -7.78 14.61 -1.12
C GLY A 154 -6.84 13.62 -0.42
N ASN A 155 -6.12 12.76 -1.13
CA ASN A 155 -5.00 12.06 -0.52
C ASN A 155 -3.91 13.07 -0.12
N ASN A 156 -3.88 13.44 1.16
CA ASN A 156 -2.95 14.41 1.72
C ASN A 156 -1.60 13.79 2.13
N PHE A 157 -1.45 12.47 2.02
CA PHE A 157 -0.26 11.74 2.45
C PHE A 157 0.53 11.22 1.25
N SER A 158 1.85 11.21 1.38
CA SER A 158 2.71 10.42 0.51
C SER A 158 2.57 8.93 0.85
N SER A 159 2.87 8.07 -0.10
CA SER A 159 2.79 6.62 0.08
C SER A 159 4.18 6.00 0.06
N VAL A 160 4.30 4.88 0.75
CA VAL A 160 5.50 4.04 0.83
C VAL A 160 5.08 2.59 0.70
N ALA A 161 5.90 1.77 0.04
CA ALA A 161 5.68 0.33 0.03
C ALA A 161 6.76 -0.36 0.86
N PHE A 162 6.36 -1.16 1.87
CA PHE A 162 7.26 -2.07 2.57
C PHE A 162 7.20 -3.45 1.93
N ILE A 163 8.35 -4.08 1.78
CA ILE A 163 8.44 -5.43 1.24
C ILE A 163 8.91 -6.36 2.36
N PHE A 164 8.08 -7.32 2.70
CA PHE A 164 8.40 -8.39 3.64
C PHE A 164 8.71 -9.66 2.85
N GLY A 165 9.57 -10.50 3.37
CA GLY A 165 9.94 -11.75 2.73
C GLY A 165 10.96 -12.53 3.52
N PRO A 166 11.30 -13.75 3.12
CA PRO A 166 12.29 -14.57 3.80
C PRO A 166 13.69 -13.97 3.74
N GLY A 167 14.53 -14.32 4.71
CA GLY A 167 15.96 -13.96 4.69
C GLY A 167 16.25 -12.49 4.99
N HIS A 168 15.54 -11.88 5.96
CA HIS A 168 15.81 -10.51 6.41
C HIS A 168 17.28 -10.32 6.80
N LYS A 169 18.00 -9.45 6.08
CA LYS A 169 19.43 -9.09 6.31
C LYS A 169 19.63 -7.58 6.56
N GLY A 170 18.56 -6.87 6.89
CA GLY A 170 18.52 -5.42 7.02
C GLY A 170 17.65 -4.76 5.94
N LEU A 171 17.17 -3.56 6.25
CA LEU A 171 16.27 -2.81 5.39
C LEU A 171 17.01 -2.15 4.24
N ARG A 172 16.64 -2.47 3.00
CA ARG A 172 17.09 -1.75 1.79
C ARG A 172 16.14 -0.58 1.51
N SER A 173 16.66 0.63 1.39
CA SER A 173 15.87 1.80 0.98
C SER A 173 15.97 2.00 -0.53
N LEU A 174 14.81 2.09 -1.19
CA LEU A 174 14.65 2.25 -2.63
C LEU A 174 13.76 3.46 -2.92
N TYR A 175 13.93 4.04 -4.10
CA TYR A 175 13.22 5.24 -4.53
C TYR A 175 12.69 5.05 -5.93
N VAL A 176 11.42 5.38 -6.16
CA VAL A 176 10.78 5.30 -7.48
C VAL A 176 9.85 6.48 -7.67
N THR A 177 9.78 7.03 -8.87
CA THR A 177 8.79 8.07 -9.18
C THR A 177 7.45 7.43 -9.55
N LYS A 178 6.35 8.15 -9.29
CA LYS A 178 5.02 7.70 -9.74
C LYS A 178 4.99 7.47 -11.26
N GLN A 179 5.65 8.33 -12.04
CA GLN A 179 5.76 8.16 -13.49
C GLN A 179 6.42 6.82 -13.84
N LYS A 180 7.55 6.48 -13.19
CA LYS A 180 8.27 5.22 -13.47
C LYS A 180 7.45 3.99 -13.12
N LEU A 181 6.60 4.04 -12.10
CA LEU A 181 5.66 2.95 -11.81
C LEU A 181 4.67 2.73 -12.97
N GLY A 182 4.11 3.82 -13.53
CA GLY A 182 3.23 3.74 -14.70
C GLY A 182 3.94 3.23 -15.96
N GLU A 183 5.24 3.45 -16.14
CA GLU A 183 6.03 2.85 -17.21
C GLU A 183 6.21 1.34 -16.99
N LEU A 184 6.64 0.94 -15.81
CA LEU A 184 6.87 -0.47 -15.46
C LEU A 184 5.62 -1.34 -15.50
N SER A 185 4.44 -0.76 -15.26
CA SER A 185 3.17 -1.50 -15.34
C SER A 185 2.85 -1.95 -16.76
N LYS A 186 3.41 -1.31 -17.78
CA LYS A 186 3.22 -1.63 -19.20
C LYS A 186 4.20 -2.69 -19.71
N ASP A 187 5.38 -2.79 -19.09
CA ASP A 187 6.45 -3.70 -19.50
C ASP A 187 6.17 -5.18 -19.15
N GLY A 188 5.08 -5.50 -18.48
CA GLY A 188 4.69 -6.85 -18.05
C GLY A 188 3.53 -7.46 -18.83
N ASN A 189 3.01 -6.79 -19.86
CA ASN A 189 1.85 -7.22 -20.64
C ASN A 189 2.21 -7.72 -22.06
N ASP A 190 3.48 -8.05 -22.33
CA ASP A 190 3.93 -8.68 -23.58
C ASP A 190 4.18 -10.19 -23.42
#